data_2de6f790de274d4527d51bde26b9dc83
#
_entry.id   2de6f790de274d4527d51bde26b9dc83
#
_cell.length_a   1.000
_cell.length_b   1.000
_cell.length_c   1.000
_cell.angle_alpha   90.00
_cell.angle_beta   90.00
_cell.angle_gamma   90.00
#
_symmetry.space_group_name_H-M   'P 1'
#
loop_
_entity.id
_entity.type
_entity.pdbx_description
1 polymer ?
#
loop_
_entity_poly.entity_id
_entity_poly.type
_entity_poly.pdbx_seq_one_letter_code
_entity_poly.pdbx_strand_id
1 'polypeptide(L)'
;MAERERRDGGRSADNQNKNDRNDRGNRGGRGRRDDRRNNQNDERDKYIERVITINRVAKTVKGGRNMSFTALVVVGDGEGMVGVGYGKAKEVPAAISKGVEEAKKNFFRVPRIQGTIVHPVQGEDAAGVVFLRPAAPGTLSLIHI
;
A
#
# COMPACT_ATOMS: atom_id res chain seq x y z
N MET A 1 62.17 -48.83 4.51
CA MET A 1 62.18 -49.91 3.49
C MET A 1 61.07 -49.73 2.53
N ALA A 2 61.50 -49.54 1.32
CA ALA A 2 60.94 -49.84 -0.03
C ALA A 2 59.71 -48.99 -0.37
N GLU A 3 59.83 -47.94 -1.17
CA GLU A 3 60.26 -47.83 -2.57
C GLU A 3 59.24 -48.42 -3.59
N ARG A 4 58.91 -47.47 -4.51
CA ARG A 4 58.60 -47.65 -5.95
C ARG A 4 57.12 -47.70 -6.29
N GLU A 5 56.62 -47.11 -7.38
CA GLU A 5 57.24 -46.50 -8.58
C GLU A 5 56.13 -45.77 -9.36
N ARG A 6 56.58 -44.82 -10.12
CA ARG A 6 55.88 -44.00 -11.14
C ARG A 6 55.37 -44.84 -12.31
N ARG A 7 54.34 -44.29 -12.95
CA ARG A 7 54.14 -44.28 -14.44
C ARG A 7 52.90 -43.40 -14.69
N ASP A 8 52.95 -42.25 -15.21
CA ASP A 8 53.27 -41.67 -16.50
C ASP A 8 52.49 -42.23 -17.72
N GLY A 9 51.85 -41.28 -18.44
CA GLY A 9 51.27 -41.50 -19.77
C GLY A 9 49.78 -41.23 -19.80
N GLY A 10 49.18 -40.13 -20.29
CA GLY A 10 49.48 -39.46 -21.53
C GLY A 10 48.20 -39.24 -22.31
N ARG A 11 47.96 -37.99 -22.81
CA ARG A 11 47.12 -37.68 -23.98
C ARG A 11 45.59 -37.81 -23.78
N SER A 12 44.78 -36.93 -24.22
CA SER A 12 44.75 -35.80 -25.14
C SER A 12 43.32 -35.41 -25.32
N ALA A 13 43.07 -34.10 -25.49
CA ALA A 13 42.11 -33.52 -26.41
C ALA A 13 40.62 -33.95 -26.30
N ASP A 14 39.80 -32.95 -26.40
CA ASP A 14 38.38 -32.91 -26.66
C ASP A 14 37.46 -32.82 -25.45
N ASN A 15 37.42 -31.59 -24.91
CA ASN A 15 36.16 -31.12 -24.32
C ASN A 15 35.98 -29.62 -24.51
N GLN A 16 36.07 -29.18 -25.74
CA GLN A 16 35.43 -27.97 -26.20
C GLN A 16 34.06 -28.36 -26.72
N ASN A 17 33.03 -27.72 -26.19
CA ASN A 17 31.67 -27.70 -26.74
C ASN A 17 30.55 -28.37 -25.93
N LYS A 18 30.34 -27.87 -24.69
CA LYS A 18 29.07 -28.14 -23.98
C LYS A 18 28.56 -26.98 -23.12
N ASN A 19 28.98 -25.72 -23.34
CA ASN A 19 28.51 -24.58 -22.55
C ASN A 19 27.55 -23.63 -23.26
N ASP A 20 27.08 -23.91 -24.46
CA ASP A 20 26.21 -22.97 -25.22
C ASP A 20 24.70 -23.27 -25.17
N ARG A 21 24.22 -24.05 -24.21
CA ARG A 21 22.79 -24.40 -24.16
C ARG A 21 22.02 -23.87 -22.95
N ASN A 22 22.61 -23.05 -22.08
CA ASN A 22 21.91 -22.61 -20.86
C ASN A 22 21.60 -21.09 -20.79
N ASP A 23 21.80 -20.33 -21.86
CA ASP A 23 21.56 -18.87 -21.85
C ASP A 23 20.26 -18.41 -22.54
N ARG A 24 19.29 -19.31 -22.74
CA ARG A 24 17.99 -18.94 -23.35
C ARG A 24 16.80 -18.91 -22.38
N GLY A 25 16.98 -19.09 -21.06
CA GLY A 25 15.88 -19.27 -20.10
C GLY A 25 15.53 -18.10 -19.17
N ASN A 26 16.28 -16.99 -19.13
CA ASN A 26 16.08 -16.00 -18.06
C ASN A 26 15.89 -14.53 -18.52
N ARG A 27 15.32 -14.29 -19.70
CA ARG A 27 14.99 -12.91 -20.15
C ARG A 27 13.54 -12.48 -19.95
N GLY A 28 12.67 -13.31 -19.34
CA GLY A 28 11.23 -13.02 -19.21
C GLY A 28 10.74 -12.48 -17.87
N GLY A 29 11.58 -12.40 -16.83
CA GLY A 29 11.10 -12.16 -15.46
C GLY A 29 11.33 -10.76 -14.89
N ARG A 30 12.16 -9.93 -15.46
CA ARG A 30 12.50 -8.62 -14.87
C ARG A 30 11.54 -7.50 -15.26
N GLY A 31 10.99 -7.47 -16.46
CA GLY A 31 10.09 -6.42 -16.93
C GLY A 31 8.74 -6.35 -16.20
N ARG A 32 8.18 -7.50 -15.81
CA ARG A 32 6.85 -7.52 -15.15
C ARG A 32 6.82 -7.01 -13.70
N ARG A 33 7.95 -6.94 -13.01
CA ARG A 33 8.03 -6.41 -11.64
C ARG A 33 8.21 -4.89 -11.63
N ASP A 34 8.91 -4.36 -12.60
CA ASP A 34 9.13 -2.92 -12.74
C ASP A 34 7.87 -2.21 -13.25
N ASP A 35 7.12 -2.81 -14.19
CA ASP A 35 5.83 -2.32 -14.65
C ASP A 35 4.78 -2.23 -13.55
N ARG A 36 4.77 -3.19 -12.61
CA ARG A 36 3.85 -3.14 -11.46
C ARG A 36 4.20 -2.04 -10.46
N ARG A 37 5.48 -1.74 -10.27
CA ARG A 37 5.93 -0.65 -9.38
C ARG A 37 5.65 0.72 -9.98
N ASN A 38 5.82 0.87 -11.28
CA ASN A 38 5.54 2.11 -11.99
C ASN A 38 4.04 2.41 -11.98
N ASN A 39 3.20 1.42 -12.24
CA ASN A 39 1.75 1.57 -12.20
C ASN A 39 1.21 1.92 -10.79
N GLN A 40 1.84 1.42 -9.71
CA GLN A 40 1.47 1.79 -8.34
C GLN A 40 1.86 3.22 -7.96
N ASN A 41 2.89 3.78 -8.54
CA ASN A 41 3.27 5.18 -8.32
C ASN A 41 2.33 6.12 -9.09
N ASP A 42 1.99 5.81 -10.33
CA ASP A 42 1.03 6.59 -11.15
C ASP A 42 -0.38 6.61 -10.50
N GLU A 43 -0.78 5.53 -9.83
CA GLU A 43 -2.04 5.50 -9.09
C GLU A 43 -2.01 6.30 -7.77
N ARG A 44 -0.85 6.44 -7.13
CA ARG A 44 -0.70 7.27 -5.93
C ARG A 44 -0.82 8.75 -6.23
N ASP A 45 -0.28 9.18 -7.35
CA ASP A 45 -0.31 10.58 -7.77
C ASP A 45 -1.72 11.03 -8.23
N LYS A 46 -2.60 10.05 -8.52
CA LYS A 46 -3.98 10.32 -8.97
C LYS A 46 -4.95 10.63 -7.83
N TYR A 47 -4.67 10.18 -6.61
CA TYR A 47 -5.58 10.31 -5.48
C TYR A 47 -4.99 11.16 -4.38
N ILE A 48 -5.82 12.03 -3.81
CA ILE A 48 -5.48 12.82 -2.64
C ILE A 48 -5.65 11.92 -1.40
N GLU A 49 -4.57 11.64 -0.70
CA GLU A 49 -4.57 10.84 0.51
C GLU A 49 -4.47 11.76 1.75
N ARG A 50 -5.39 11.63 2.69
CA ARG A 50 -5.38 12.40 3.94
C ARG A 50 -5.51 11.48 5.14
N VAL A 51 -4.51 11.51 6.01
CA VAL A 51 -4.57 10.85 7.32
C VAL A 51 -5.36 11.73 8.28
N ILE A 52 -6.45 11.19 8.82
CA ILE A 52 -7.32 11.90 9.76
C ILE A 52 -6.79 11.79 11.17
N THR A 53 -6.49 10.58 11.62
CA THR A 53 -5.98 10.34 12.96
C THR A 53 -5.12 9.10 13.02
N ILE A 54 -4.16 9.10 13.94
CA ILE A 54 -3.30 7.97 14.26
C ILE A 54 -3.42 7.73 15.76
N ASN A 55 -3.82 6.53 16.16
CA ASN A 55 -3.93 6.14 17.54
C ASN A 55 -2.95 5.02 17.88
N ARG A 56 -2.33 5.10 19.05
CA ARG A 56 -1.53 4.03 19.60
C ARG A 56 -2.41 3.15 20.47
N VAL A 57 -2.52 1.87 20.14
CA VAL A 57 -3.33 0.89 20.85
C VAL A 57 -2.45 -0.22 21.45
N ALA A 58 -2.87 -0.76 22.57
CA ALA A 58 -2.15 -1.83 23.23
C ALA A 58 -3.10 -2.97 23.62
N LYS A 59 -2.62 -4.20 23.47
CA LYS A 59 -3.25 -5.40 24.01
C LYS A 59 -2.38 -5.98 25.10
N THR A 60 -2.90 -6.07 26.33
CA THR A 60 -2.20 -6.72 27.43
C THR A 60 -2.33 -8.24 27.29
N VAL A 61 -1.21 -8.92 27.34
CA VAL A 61 -1.10 -10.39 27.24
C VAL A 61 -0.21 -10.92 28.38
N LYS A 62 -0.18 -12.23 28.58
CA LYS A 62 0.80 -12.87 29.48
C LYS A 62 2.21 -12.52 28.99
N GLY A 63 2.98 -11.80 29.79
CA GLY A 63 4.33 -11.35 29.45
C GLY A 63 4.48 -9.90 29.03
N GLY A 64 3.39 -9.11 28.91
CA GLY A 64 3.50 -7.68 28.67
C GLY A 64 2.40 -7.07 27.79
N ARG A 65 2.70 -5.92 27.21
CA ARG A 65 1.78 -5.17 26.34
C ARG A 65 2.27 -5.21 24.89
N ASN A 66 1.44 -5.75 24.00
CA ASN A 66 1.68 -5.65 22.56
C ASN A 66 1.14 -4.33 22.03
N MET A 67 2.05 -3.45 21.63
CA MET A 67 1.71 -2.16 21.04
C MET A 67 1.44 -2.29 19.54
N SER A 68 0.48 -1.49 19.04
CA SER A 68 0.18 -1.34 17.63
C SER A 68 -0.32 0.09 17.37
N PHE A 69 -0.28 0.49 16.11
CA PHE A 69 -0.82 1.77 15.66
C PHE A 69 -2.01 1.51 14.74
N THR A 70 -3.01 2.37 14.88
CA THR A 70 -4.15 2.39 13.98
C THR A 70 -4.19 3.74 13.28
N ALA A 71 -4.47 3.75 11.98
CA ALA A 71 -4.59 4.95 11.18
C ALA A 71 -5.95 4.97 10.49
N LEU A 72 -6.68 6.08 10.63
CA LEU A 72 -7.86 6.37 9.84
C LEU A 72 -7.44 7.25 8.67
N VAL A 73 -7.69 6.78 7.46
CA VAL A 73 -7.26 7.44 6.22
C VAL A 73 -8.47 7.65 5.32
N VAL A 74 -8.51 8.80 4.70
CA VAL A 74 -9.47 9.14 3.63
C VAL A 74 -8.71 9.34 2.34
N VAL A 75 -9.20 8.75 1.27
CA VAL A 75 -8.65 8.86 -0.08
C VAL A 75 -9.73 9.36 -1.01
N GLY A 76 -9.40 10.31 -1.87
CA GLY A 76 -10.35 10.87 -2.83
C GLY A 76 -9.68 11.35 -4.10
N ASP A 77 -10.46 11.47 -5.16
CA ASP A 77 -10.01 11.98 -6.47
C ASP A 77 -10.24 13.50 -6.64
N GLY A 78 -10.90 14.17 -5.68
CA GLY A 78 -11.33 15.56 -5.81
C GLY A 78 -12.57 15.77 -6.68
N GLU A 79 -13.02 14.79 -7.43
CA GLU A 79 -14.16 14.88 -8.35
C GLU A 79 -15.46 14.27 -7.82
N GLY A 80 -15.45 13.74 -6.60
CA GLY A 80 -16.63 13.19 -5.93
C GLY A 80 -16.55 11.71 -5.59
N MET A 81 -15.44 11.05 -5.90
CA MET A 81 -15.15 9.71 -5.39
C MET A 81 -14.36 9.82 -4.09
N VAL A 82 -14.81 9.17 -3.04
CA VAL A 82 -14.19 9.17 -1.72
C VAL A 82 -14.19 7.75 -1.17
N GLY A 83 -13.10 7.37 -0.53
CA GLY A 83 -12.98 6.11 0.20
C GLY A 83 -12.45 6.35 1.60
N VAL A 84 -12.91 5.56 2.55
CA VAL A 84 -12.46 5.57 3.93
C VAL A 84 -11.86 4.21 4.27
N GLY A 85 -10.69 4.21 4.90
CA GLY A 85 -10.02 2.99 5.31
C GLY A 85 -9.42 3.09 6.71
N TYR A 86 -9.39 1.97 7.40
CA TYR A 86 -8.87 1.85 8.75
C TYR A 86 -7.75 0.81 8.81
N GLY A 87 -6.50 1.29 8.86
CA GLY A 87 -5.33 0.43 8.89
C GLY A 87 -4.79 0.19 10.30
N LYS A 88 -4.34 -1.02 10.57
CA LYS A 88 -3.65 -1.39 11.83
C LYS A 88 -2.36 -2.13 11.56
N ALA A 89 -1.26 -1.67 12.17
CA ALA A 89 0.04 -2.30 12.07
C ALA A 89 0.90 -2.03 13.31
N LYS A 90 2.07 -2.67 13.38
CA LYS A 90 3.07 -2.41 14.43
C LYS A 90 3.80 -1.09 14.24
N GLU A 91 3.86 -0.61 13.00
CA GLU A 91 4.52 0.63 12.59
C GLU A 91 3.51 1.59 11.96
N VAL A 92 3.73 2.90 12.14
CA VAL A 92 2.84 3.95 11.61
C VAL A 92 2.78 3.92 10.08
N PRO A 93 3.89 3.89 9.32
CA PRO A 93 3.83 3.87 7.86
C PRO A 93 3.07 2.66 7.31
N ALA A 94 3.27 1.49 7.92
CA ALA A 94 2.57 0.27 7.54
C ALA A 94 1.06 0.33 7.86
N ALA A 95 0.66 1.02 8.94
CA ALA A 95 -0.75 1.25 9.25
C ALA A 95 -1.41 2.18 8.22
N ILE A 96 -0.74 3.26 7.83
CA ILE A 96 -1.22 4.20 6.81
C ILE A 96 -1.38 3.48 5.46
N SER A 97 -0.36 2.75 4.99
CA SER A 97 -0.42 2.02 3.71
C SER A 97 -1.60 1.04 3.66
N LYS A 98 -1.86 0.31 4.75
CA LYS A 98 -3.02 -0.58 4.85
C LYS A 98 -4.34 0.18 4.82
N GLY A 99 -4.42 1.33 5.51
CA GLY A 99 -5.60 2.19 5.47
C GLY A 99 -5.89 2.71 4.07
N VAL A 100 -4.86 3.12 3.33
CA VAL A 100 -4.98 3.56 1.93
C VAL A 100 -5.48 2.44 1.01
N GLU A 101 -4.94 1.23 1.15
CA GLU A 101 -5.41 0.08 0.37
C GLU A 101 -6.88 -0.26 0.65
N GLU A 102 -7.29 -0.20 1.91
CA GLU A 102 -8.69 -0.42 2.29
C GLU A 102 -9.59 0.69 1.79
N ALA A 103 -9.18 1.96 1.91
CA ALA A 103 -9.90 3.10 1.38
C ALA A 103 -10.11 3.00 -0.13
N LYS A 104 -9.09 2.56 -0.89
CA LYS A 104 -9.19 2.35 -2.35
C LYS A 104 -10.18 1.24 -2.73
N LYS A 105 -10.40 0.26 -1.87
CA LYS A 105 -11.41 -0.79 -2.09
C LYS A 105 -12.83 -0.32 -1.79
N ASN A 106 -12.98 0.64 -0.88
CA ASN A 106 -14.26 1.14 -0.39
C ASN A 106 -14.63 2.50 -1.00
N PHE A 107 -14.32 2.73 -2.26
CA PHE A 107 -14.71 3.95 -2.95
C PHE A 107 -16.22 4.01 -3.16
N PHE A 108 -16.80 5.15 -2.83
CA PHE A 108 -18.18 5.49 -3.16
C PHE A 108 -18.27 6.88 -3.77
N ARG A 109 -19.30 7.09 -4.55
CA ARG A 109 -19.53 8.38 -5.21
C ARG A 109 -20.48 9.22 -4.37
N VAL A 110 -20.04 10.44 -4.03
CA VAL A 110 -20.86 11.43 -3.33
C VAL A 110 -21.63 12.23 -4.38
N PRO A 111 -22.98 12.22 -4.36
CA PRO A 111 -23.79 13.06 -5.23
C PRO A 111 -23.59 14.53 -4.86
N ARG A 112 -23.21 15.35 -5.84
CA ARG A 112 -22.97 16.80 -5.65
C ARG A 112 -23.74 17.59 -6.71
N ILE A 113 -24.25 18.76 -6.30
CA ILE A 113 -24.85 19.73 -7.18
C ILE A 113 -24.11 21.05 -6.97
N GLN A 114 -23.54 21.63 -8.02
CA GLN A 114 -22.80 22.91 -7.99
C GLN A 114 -21.74 23.01 -6.89
N GLY A 115 -21.05 21.87 -6.61
CA GLY A 115 -19.98 21.84 -5.59
C GLY A 115 -20.41 21.57 -4.15
N THR A 116 -21.71 21.43 -3.88
CA THR A 116 -22.25 21.12 -2.55
C THR A 116 -23.05 19.81 -2.54
N ILE A 117 -23.36 19.29 -1.34
CA ILE A 117 -24.22 18.11 -1.18
C ILE A 117 -25.69 18.44 -1.52
N VAL A 118 -26.43 17.44 -2.00
CA VAL A 118 -27.81 17.60 -2.51
C VAL A 118 -28.80 17.93 -1.39
N HIS A 119 -28.64 17.29 -0.21
CA HIS A 119 -29.55 17.42 0.93
C HIS A 119 -28.78 17.35 2.26
N PRO A 120 -29.37 17.78 3.37
CA PRO A 120 -28.77 17.60 4.68
C PRO A 120 -28.59 16.11 4.98
N VAL A 121 -27.45 15.74 5.59
CA VAL A 121 -27.10 14.39 5.99
C VAL A 121 -26.68 14.38 7.44
N GLN A 122 -27.16 13.46 8.22
CA GLN A 122 -26.73 13.19 9.59
C GLN A 122 -26.11 11.81 9.66
N GLY A 123 -24.90 11.75 10.22
CA GLY A 123 -24.19 10.51 10.51
C GLY A 123 -23.99 10.37 12.01
N GLU A 124 -24.23 9.17 12.53
CA GLU A 124 -24.04 8.84 13.94
C GLU A 124 -23.17 7.61 14.06
N ASP A 125 -22.17 7.67 14.92
CA ASP A 125 -21.34 6.53 15.28
C ASP A 125 -20.97 6.61 16.76
N ALA A 126 -21.33 5.59 17.52
CA ALA A 126 -21.21 5.55 18.96
C ALA A 126 -21.85 6.79 19.63
N ALA A 127 -21.04 7.71 20.17
CA ALA A 127 -21.50 8.95 20.78
C ALA A 127 -21.25 10.19 19.90
N GLY A 128 -20.67 10.00 18.71
CA GLY A 128 -20.40 11.08 17.76
C GLY A 128 -21.58 11.30 16.82
N VAL A 129 -22.07 12.52 16.74
CA VAL A 129 -23.12 12.93 15.77
C VAL A 129 -22.55 14.02 14.88
N VAL A 130 -22.57 13.79 13.57
CA VAL A 130 -22.13 14.75 12.57
C VAL A 130 -23.29 15.14 11.68
N PHE A 131 -23.54 16.44 11.59
CA PHE A 131 -24.60 16.98 10.76
C PHE A 131 -24.02 17.85 9.64
N LEU A 132 -24.28 17.46 8.39
CA LEU A 132 -23.83 18.16 7.18
C LEU A 132 -25.02 18.83 6.52
N ARG A 133 -24.86 20.11 6.15
CA ARG A 133 -25.88 20.89 5.41
C ARG A 133 -25.31 21.42 4.11
N PRO A 134 -26.10 21.48 3.04
CA PRO A 134 -25.69 22.17 1.83
C PRO A 134 -25.48 23.67 2.09
N ALA A 135 -24.47 24.24 1.48
CA ALA A 135 -24.11 25.65 1.63
C ALA A 135 -23.74 26.28 0.28
N ALA A 136 -23.93 27.59 0.16
CA ALA A 136 -23.51 28.34 -1.01
C ALA A 136 -21.97 28.44 -1.09
N PRO A 137 -21.40 28.62 -2.30
CA PRO A 137 -19.96 28.87 -2.46
C PRO A 137 -19.52 30.08 -1.61
N GLY A 138 -18.39 29.93 -0.90
CA GLY A 138 -17.87 30.98 -0.01
C GLY A 138 -18.36 30.94 1.43
N THR A 139 -19.25 30.01 1.79
CA THR A 139 -19.65 29.81 3.19
C THR A 139 -18.51 29.16 3.96
N LEU A 140 -18.04 29.79 5.04
CA LEU A 140 -17.04 29.24 5.94
C LEU A 140 -17.64 28.16 6.84
N SER A 141 -16.84 27.14 7.12
CA SER A 141 -17.21 26.13 8.12
C SER A 141 -17.15 26.74 9.52
N LEU A 142 -18.20 26.53 10.30
CA LEU A 142 -18.27 26.99 11.70
C LEU A 142 -17.24 26.35 12.63
N ILE A 143 -16.59 25.27 12.18
CA ILE A 143 -15.55 24.59 12.97
C ILE A 143 -14.26 25.39 13.09
N HIS A 144 -14.10 26.45 12.31
CA HIS A 144 -12.94 27.34 12.31
C HIS A 144 -13.19 28.71 12.89
N ILE A 145 -14.33 28.91 13.54
CA ILE A 145 -14.67 30.14 14.27
C ILE A 145 -14.26 30.04 15.73
#